data_79f8b4acd296bb54fabadca46afefee4
#
_entry.id   79f8b4acd296bb54fabadca46afefee4
#
_cell.length_a   1.000
_cell.length_b   1.000
_cell.length_c   1.000
_cell.angle_alpha   90.00
_cell.angle_beta   90.00
_cell.angle_gamma   90.00
#
_symmetry.space_group_name_H-M   'P 1'
#
loop_
_entity.id
_entity.type
_entity.pdbx_description
1 polymer ?
#
loop_
_entity_poly.entity_id
_entity_poly.type
_entity_poly.pdbx_seq_one_letter_code
_entity_poly.pdbx_strand_id
1 'polypeptide(L)'
;MSLIIVIGRGHSGTRAISHTLYASGVFMGENLNRSGDLVPAVDMYDACRVFGRYVAWEGDLNWNWDAAMQAEIPEEFNDLLDAYLRTVLASSSKHRGWKLPETTLVFPWIVRRFPDAKY
;
A
#
# COMPACT_ATOMS: atom_id res chain seq x y z
N MET A 1 14.48 6.86 -11.07
CA MET A 1 14.10 6.12 -9.84
C MET A 1 12.66 5.64 -9.99
N SER A 2 12.39 4.37 -9.70
CA SER A 2 11.05 3.81 -9.82
C SER A 2 10.52 3.38 -8.45
N LEU A 3 9.26 3.69 -8.18
CA LEU A 3 8.50 3.13 -7.08
C LEU A 3 7.56 2.06 -7.64
N ILE A 4 7.65 0.85 -7.09
CA ILE A 4 6.90 -0.31 -7.55
C ILE A 4 6.05 -0.80 -6.38
N ILE A 5 4.75 -0.83 -6.58
CA ILE A 5 3.79 -1.19 -5.53
C ILE A 5 3.09 -2.48 -5.95
N VAL A 6 3.31 -3.55 -5.19
CA VAL A 6 2.64 -4.83 -5.46
C VAL A 6 1.27 -4.80 -4.78
N ILE A 7 0.24 -4.81 -5.59
CA ILE A 7 -1.15 -4.85 -5.14
C ILE A 7 -1.78 -6.19 -5.49
N GLY A 8 -2.80 -6.54 -4.78
CA GLY A 8 -3.53 -7.76 -5.00
C GLY A 8 -4.10 -8.29 -3.70
N ARG A 9 -5.09 -9.14 -3.84
CA ARG A 9 -5.67 -9.85 -2.73
C ARG A 9 -4.65 -10.84 -2.14
N GLY A 10 -4.69 -11.07 -0.83
CA GLY A 10 -3.92 -12.13 -0.20
C GLY A 10 -4.16 -13.48 -0.89
N HIS A 11 -3.14 -14.32 -0.98
CA HIS A 11 -3.16 -15.61 -1.65
C HIS A 11 -3.42 -15.55 -3.18
N SER A 12 -3.08 -14.43 -3.83
CA SER A 12 -3.22 -14.25 -5.28
C SER A 12 -1.89 -14.35 -6.06
N GLY A 13 -0.83 -14.85 -5.42
CA GLY A 13 0.50 -14.95 -6.05
C GLY A 13 1.40 -13.74 -5.78
N THR A 14 0.98 -12.80 -4.95
CA THR A 14 1.75 -11.59 -4.62
C THR A 14 3.09 -11.91 -3.95
N ARG A 15 3.18 -13.01 -3.21
CA ARG A 15 4.46 -13.48 -2.65
C ARG A 15 5.50 -13.75 -3.74
N ALA A 16 5.12 -14.47 -4.79
CA ALA A 16 6.03 -14.81 -5.88
C ALA A 16 6.51 -13.54 -6.60
N ILE A 17 5.62 -12.58 -6.82
CA ILE A 17 5.95 -11.29 -7.43
C ILE A 17 6.91 -10.51 -6.53
N SER A 18 6.62 -10.40 -5.25
CA SER A 18 7.47 -9.70 -4.30
C SER A 18 8.87 -10.31 -4.23
N HIS A 19 8.98 -11.63 -4.14
CA HIS A 19 10.27 -12.32 -4.10
C HIS A 19 11.04 -12.17 -5.41
N THR A 20 10.36 -12.16 -6.56
CA THR A 20 10.98 -11.93 -7.86
C THR A 20 11.55 -10.51 -7.95
N LEU A 21 10.80 -9.51 -7.51
CA LEU A 21 11.28 -8.12 -7.47
C LEU A 21 12.51 -7.99 -6.56
N TYR A 22 12.43 -8.56 -5.37
CA TYR A 22 13.54 -8.56 -4.42
C TYR A 22 14.80 -9.20 -5.02
N ALA A 23 14.64 -10.40 -5.63
CA ALA A 23 15.75 -11.12 -6.28
C ALA A 23 16.30 -10.36 -7.50
N SER A 24 15.50 -9.50 -8.11
CA SER A 24 15.90 -8.66 -9.24
C SER A 24 16.54 -7.34 -8.82
N GLY A 25 16.75 -7.12 -7.54
CA GLY A 25 17.44 -5.94 -7.03
C GLY A 25 16.54 -4.75 -6.68
N VAL A 26 15.23 -4.97 -6.60
CA VAL A 26 14.31 -3.94 -6.10
C VAL A 26 14.36 -3.93 -4.57
N PHE A 27 14.56 -2.76 -3.97
CA PHE A 27 14.49 -2.60 -2.53
C PHE A 27 13.02 -2.63 -2.07
N MET A 28 12.65 -3.67 -1.33
CA MET A 28 11.26 -3.93 -0.92
C MET A 28 10.99 -3.57 0.54
N GLY A 29 11.81 -2.70 1.11
CA GLY A 29 11.76 -2.34 2.52
C GLY A 29 12.78 -3.10 3.35
N GLU A 30 12.93 -2.68 4.61
CA GLU A 30 13.99 -3.19 5.49
C GLU A 30 13.64 -4.52 6.14
N ASN A 31 12.38 -4.69 6.54
CA ASN A 31 11.92 -5.89 7.22
C ASN A 31 10.82 -6.57 6.42
N LEU A 32 11.08 -7.77 5.95
CA LEU A 32 10.12 -8.57 5.20
C LEU A 32 9.79 -9.86 5.95
N ASN A 33 8.52 -10.23 5.98
CA ASN A 33 8.09 -11.53 6.48
C ASN A 33 8.28 -12.62 5.41
N ARG A 34 7.86 -13.85 5.71
CA ARG A 34 7.96 -14.98 4.77
C ARG A 34 7.19 -14.76 3.46
N SER A 35 6.12 -13.97 3.51
CA SER A 35 5.27 -13.68 2.36
C SER A 35 5.78 -12.51 1.52
N GLY A 36 6.90 -11.90 1.92
CA GLY A 36 7.42 -10.71 1.27
C GLY A 36 6.68 -9.43 1.62
N ASP A 37 5.84 -9.46 2.67
CA ASP A 37 5.17 -8.27 3.17
C ASP A 37 6.14 -7.39 3.93
N LEU A 38 6.04 -6.09 3.71
CA LEU A 38 6.74 -5.10 4.52
C LEU A 38 6.10 -5.04 5.91
N VAL A 39 6.87 -5.31 6.93
CA VAL A 39 6.42 -5.33 8.33
C VAL A 39 7.31 -4.43 9.20
N PRO A 40 6.81 -3.93 10.35
CA PRO A 40 5.46 -4.09 10.89
C PRO A 40 4.41 -3.33 10.07
N ALA A 41 3.18 -3.85 10.02
CA ALA A 41 2.11 -3.32 9.17
C ALA A 41 1.05 -2.51 9.94
N VAL A 42 1.26 -2.28 11.23
CA VAL A 42 0.29 -1.63 12.12
C VAL A 42 -0.14 -0.25 11.59
N ASP A 43 0.80 0.56 11.14
CA ASP A 43 0.49 1.90 10.63
C ASP A 43 -0.34 1.83 9.33
N MET A 44 -0.10 0.84 8.47
CA MET A 44 -0.93 0.63 7.28
C MET A 44 -2.33 0.16 7.67
N TYR A 45 -2.47 -0.69 8.68
CA TYR A 45 -3.79 -1.10 9.16
C TYR A 45 -4.57 0.09 9.72
N ASP A 46 -3.91 0.97 10.44
CA ASP A 46 -4.54 2.21 10.93
C ASP A 46 -4.89 3.15 9.78
N ALA A 47 -4.05 3.25 8.77
CA ALA A 47 -4.36 4.00 7.54
C ALA A 47 -5.61 3.43 6.84
N CYS A 48 -5.76 2.10 6.78
CA CYS A 48 -6.97 1.47 6.24
C CYS A 48 -8.21 1.85 7.05
N ARG A 49 -8.10 1.96 8.38
CA ARG A 49 -9.22 2.40 9.22
C ARG A 49 -9.60 3.85 8.95
N VAL A 50 -8.63 4.73 8.73
CA VAL A 50 -8.90 6.12 8.33
C VAL A 50 -9.66 6.15 7.00
N PHE A 51 -9.21 5.42 6.01
CA PHE A 51 -9.89 5.29 4.72
C PHE A 51 -11.31 4.75 4.89
N GLY A 52 -11.48 3.75 5.74
CA GLY A 52 -12.78 3.12 6.00
C GLY A 52 -13.87 4.07 6.49
N ARG A 53 -13.50 5.20 7.11
CA ARG A 53 -14.46 6.24 7.52
C ARG A 53 -15.17 6.89 6.35
N TYR A 54 -14.61 6.79 5.15
CA TYR A 54 -15.11 7.40 3.91
C TYR A 54 -15.85 6.40 3.02
N VAL A 55 -16.02 5.16 3.49
CA VAL A 55 -16.71 4.10 2.74
C VAL A 55 -17.94 3.67 3.53
N ALA A 56 -19.11 3.73 2.90
CA ALA A 56 -20.37 3.37 3.53
C ALA A 56 -20.86 2.01 3.02
N TRP A 57 -21.24 1.13 3.94
CA TRP A 57 -21.91 -0.12 3.59
C TRP A 57 -23.39 0.13 3.36
N GLU A 58 -23.93 -0.35 2.23
CA GLU A 58 -25.32 -0.14 1.80
C GLU A 58 -26.13 -1.44 1.75
N GLY A 59 -25.64 -2.48 2.41
CA GLY A 59 -26.29 -3.79 2.45
C GLY A 59 -25.67 -4.79 1.46
N ASP A 60 -25.79 -6.05 1.75
CA ASP A 60 -25.21 -7.17 0.98
C ASP A 60 -23.73 -6.92 0.63
N LEU A 61 -23.37 -6.93 -0.65
CA LEU A 61 -22.03 -6.63 -1.13
C LEU A 61 -21.93 -5.21 -1.70
N ASN A 62 -22.85 -4.34 -1.35
CA ASN A 62 -22.90 -2.98 -1.87
C ASN A 62 -22.18 -2.01 -0.93
N TRP A 63 -21.14 -1.40 -1.44
CA TRP A 63 -20.35 -0.41 -0.74
C TRP A 63 -20.33 0.89 -1.53
N ASN A 64 -20.54 2.01 -0.85
CA ASN A 64 -20.47 3.33 -1.45
C ASN A 64 -19.10 3.94 -1.19
N TRP A 65 -18.36 4.16 -2.26
CA TRP A 65 -16.99 4.69 -2.26
C TRP A 65 -16.93 6.18 -2.65
N ASP A 66 -18.08 6.82 -2.91
CA ASP A 66 -18.10 8.17 -3.47
C ASP A 66 -17.36 9.17 -2.57
N ALA A 67 -17.59 9.12 -1.27
CA ALA A 67 -16.91 10.01 -0.34
C ALA A 67 -15.39 9.80 -0.36
N ALA A 68 -14.92 8.55 -0.40
CA ALA A 68 -13.49 8.25 -0.48
C ALA A 68 -12.87 8.74 -1.79
N MET A 69 -13.60 8.62 -2.91
CA MET A 69 -13.11 9.03 -4.22
C MET A 69 -13.04 10.56 -4.36
N GLN A 70 -13.90 11.31 -3.68
CA GLN A 70 -14.01 12.76 -3.79
C GLN A 70 -13.24 13.53 -2.71
N ALA A 71 -13.03 12.92 -1.54
CA ALA A 71 -12.39 13.58 -0.41
C ALA A 71 -10.93 13.92 -0.72
N GLU A 72 -10.45 15.02 -0.13
CA GLU A 72 -9.01 15.21 0.03
C GLU A 72 -8.47 14.12 0.95
N ILE A 73 -7.28 13.63 0.65
CA ILE A 73 -6.63 12.63 1.50
C ILE A 73 -6.31 13.27 2.85
N PRO A 74 -6.85 12.76 3.98
CA PRO A 74 -6.54 13.32 5.29
C PRO A 74 -5.05 13.26 5.61
N GLU A 75 -4.54 14.28 6.28
CA GLU A 75 -3.14 14.29 6.70
C GLU A 75 -2.80 13.12 7.62
N GLU A 76 -3.75 12.70 8.46
CA GLU A 76 -3.62 11.51 9.30
C GLU A 76 -3.29 10.25 8.49
N PHE A 77 -3.95 10.08 7.34
CA PHE A 77 -3.64 8.97 6.43
C PHE A 77 -2.22 9.08 5.87
N ASN A 78 -1.84 10.26 5.41
CA ASN A 78 -0.51 10.48 4.86
C ASN A 78 0.58 10.24 5.90
N ASP A 79 0.38 10.69 7.15
CA ASP A 79 1.34 10.49 8.23
C ASP A 79 1.52 9.00 8.56
N LEU A 80 0.42 8.25 8.62
CA LEU A 80 0.47 6.80 8.86
C LEU A 80 1.14 6.06 7.70
N LEU A 81 0.82 6.44 6.47
CA LEU A 81 1.43 5.85 5.29
C LEU A 81 2.94 6.13 5.23
N ASP A 82 3.34 7.38 5.50
CA ASP A 82 4.75 7.77 5.52
C ASP A 82 5.52 7.04 6.63
N ALA A 83 4.92 6.85 7.79
CA ALA A 83 5.51 6.07 8.88
C ALA A 83 5.70 4.59 8.48
N TYR A 84 4.67 3.99 7.87
CA TYR A 84 4.76 2.61 7.38
C TYR A 84 5.86 2.45 6.32
N LEU A 85 5.95 3.39 5.39
CA LEU A 85 6.86 3.32 4.25
C LEU A 85 8.22 3.96 4.51
N ARG A 86 8.53 4.34 5.73
CA ARG A 86 9.71 5.13 6.06
C ARG A 86 10.99 4.61 5.42
N THR A 87 11.27 3.31 5.50
CA THR A 87 12.49 2.73 4.95
C THR A 87 12.49 2.71 3.43
N VAL A 88 11.33 2.49 2.81
CA VAL A 88 11.17 2.50 1.36
C VAL A 88 11.36 3.92 0.81
N LEU A 89 10.69 4.90 1.41
CA LEU A 89 10.74 6.30 0.93
C LEU A 89 12.11 6.94 1.16
N ALA A 90 12.82 6.53 2.20
CA ALA A 90 14.16 7.02 2.49
C ALA A 90 15.26 6.34 1.66
N SER A 91 14.95 5.25 0.98
CA SER A 91 15.94 4.49 0.19
C SER A 91 16.43 5.29 -1.01
N SER A 92 17.72 5.25 -1.25
CA SER A 92 18.35 5.79 -2.47
C SER A 92 18.42 4.78 -3.62
N SER A 93 17.85 3.59 -3.44
CA SER A 93 17.86 2.56 -4.46
C SER A 93 17.14 3.02 -5.72
N LYS A 94 17.69 2.66 -6.90
CA LYS A 94 17.12 3.03 -8.20
C LYS A 94 15.68 2.52 -8.35
N HIS A 95 15.43 1.32 -7.85
CA HIS A 95 14.11 0.69 -7.84
C HIS A 95 13.77 0.31 -6.41
N ARG A 96 12.62 0.75 -5.96
CA ARG A 96 12.12 0.52 -4.60
C ARG A 96 10.64 0.27 -4.62
N GLY A 97 10.12 -0.37 -3.60
CA GLY A 97 8.70 -0.64 -3.52
C GLY A 97 8.32 -1.37 -2.24
N TRP A 98 7.11 -1.83 -2.20
CA TRP A 98 6.64 -2.67 -1.12
C TRP A 98 5.52 -3.59 -1.58
N LYS A 99 5.27 -4.59 -0.75
CA LYS A 99 4.14 -5.50 -0.91
C LYS A 99 3.44 -5.64 0.44
N LEU A 100 2.16 -5.42 0.43
CA LEU A 100 1.25 -5.72 1.52
C LEU A 100 -0.16 -5.80 0.94
N PRO A 101 -0.89 -6.92 1.10
CA PRO A 101 -2.23 -7.07 0.50
C PRO A 101 -3.21 -5.95 0.86
N GLU A 102 -3.14 -5.45 2.10
CA GLU A 102 -4.03 -4.38 2.58
C GLU A 102 -3.86 -3.06 1.83
N THR A 103 -2.75 -2.85 1.14
CA THR A 103 -2.58 -1.70 0.25
C THR A 103 -3.70 -1.62 -0.79
N THR A 104 -4.20 -2.77 -1.23
CA THR A 104 -5.30 -2.85 -2.20
C THR A 104 -6.60 -2.23 -1.67
N LEU A 105 -6.84 -2.31 -0.36
CA LEU A 105 -8.05 -1.74 0.25
C LEU A 105 -8.09 -0.22 0.14
N VAL A 106 -6.95 0.43 0.13
CA VAL A 106 -6.82 1.90 0.10
C VAL A 106 -6.28 2.39 -1.26
N PHE A 107 -6.34 1.55 -2.26
CA PHE A 107 -5.76 1.79 -3.58
C PHE A 107 -6.11 3.16 -4.17
N PRO A 108 -7.36 3.67 -4.10
CA PRO A 108 -7.69 4.99 -4.66
C PRO A 108 -6.83 6.12 -4.09
N TRP A 109 -6.48 6.07 -2.81
CA TRP A 109 -5.63 7.08 -2.20
C TRP A 109 -4.15 6.82 -2.47
N ILE A 110 -3.75 5.55 -2.59
CA ILE A 110 -2.37 5.18 -2.97
C ILE A 110 -2.02 5.74 -4.35
N VAL A 111 -2.89 5.54 -5.33
CA VAL A 111 -2.67 6.06 -6.70
C VAL A 111 -2.57 7.59 -6.70
N ARG A 112 -3.38 8.27 -5.92
CA ARG A 112 -3.35 9.73 -5.83
C ARG A 112 -2.08 10.24 -5.13
N ARG A 113 -1.59 9.49 -4.13
CA ARG A 113 -0.37 9.82 -3.39
C ARG A 113 0.90 9.53 -4.21
N PHE A 114 0.86 8.50 -5.05
CA PHE A 114 1.99 8.04 -5.86
C PHE A 114 1.58 7.90 -7.33
N PRO A 115 1.28 9.02 -8.01
CA PRO A 115 0.75 8.95 -9.38
C PRO A 115 1.74 8.39 -10.40
N ASP A 116 3.03 8.43 -10.12
CA ASP A 116 4.08 7.95 -11.02
C ASP A 116 4.56 6.53 -10.67
N ALA A 117 3.97 5.89 -9.66
CA ALA A 117 4.32 4.53 -9.28
C ALA A 117 3.88 3.52 -10.35
N LYS A 118 4.54 2.37 -10.34
CA LYS A 118 4.16 1.18 -11.15
C LYS A 118 3.45 0.19 -10.26
N TYR A 119 2.44 -0.48 -10.83
CA TYR A 119 1.58 -1.43 -10.13
C TYR A 119 1.59 -2.78 -10.81
#